data_4b186248e7805e925635dee9e680922e
#
_entry.id   4b186248e7805e925635dee9e680922e
#
_cell.length_a   1.000
_cell.length_b   1.000
_cell.length_c   1.000
_cell.angle_alpha   90.00
_cell.angle_beta   90.00
_cell.angle_gamma   90.00
#
_symmetry.space_group_name_H-M   'P 1'
#
loop_
_entity.id
_entity.type
_entity.pdbx_description
1 polymer ?
#
loop_
_entity_poly.entity_id
_entity_poly.type
_entity_poly.pdbx_seq_one_letter_code
_entity_poly.pdbx_strand_id
1 'polypeptide(L)'
;FLKLTLPNGEKKVIEKDVPEHTTGVQFIFDTLTNAEYGAVSNLHEIKAVGHRVLHGGTKFSGSVLIDDAVIAAVEECCDLGPLHNPANLKGIYAVQKLLPEVPQVAVFDTAFHQTMPDYAYLYPIPYSYFEKYGIRRYGFHGTSHRYVSKRVCEFLNIPQEGSRIITCHIGNG
;
A
#
# COMPACT_ATOMS: atom_id res chain seq x y z
N PHE A 1 -5.07 -11.18 -17.25
CA PHE A 1 -3.75 -11.56 -17.78
C PHE A 1 -2.63 -11.02 -16.90
N LEU A 2 -1.47 -11.68 -16.93
CA LEU A 2 -0.22 -11.23 -16.32
C LEU A 2 0.78 -10.94 -17.45
N LYS A 3 1.48 -9.80 -17.37
CA LYS A 3 2.53 -9.43 -18.31
C LYS A 3 3.88 -9.43 -17.59
N LEU A 4 4.75 -10.30 -18.01
CA LEU A 4 6.11 -10.40 -17.52
C LEU A 4 7.08 -9.79 -18.52
N THR A 5 8.04 -8.99 -18.05
CA THR A 5 9.17 -8.53 -18.87
C THR A 5 10.40 -9.30 -18.43
N LEU A 6 10.98 -10.06 -19.34
CA LEU A 6 12.18 -10.87 -19.10
C LEU A 6 13.44 -9.98 -19.08
N PRO A 7 14.57 -10.45 -18.50
CA PRO A 7 15.82 -9.68 -18.47
C PRO A 7 16.34 -9.26 -19.86
N ASN A 8 16.03 -10.01 -20.91
CA ASN A 8 16.36 -9.70 -22.31
C ASN A 8 15.43 -8.64 -22.94
N GLY A 9 14.43 -8.13 -22.18
CA GLY A 9 13.43 -7.15 -22.64
C GLY A 9 12.22 -7.77 -23.35
N GLU A 10 12.19 -9.09 -23.56
CA GLU A 10 11.05 -9.80 -24.11
C GLU A 10 9.84 -9.72 -23.17
N LYS A 11 8.63 -9.63 -23.73
CA LYS A 11 7.39 -9.55 -22.98
C LYS A 11 6.58 -10.82 -23.18
N LYS A 12 6.33 -11.53 -22.08
CA LYS A 12 5.46 -12.71 -22.07
C LYS A 12 4.12 -12.32 -21.47
N VAL A 13 3.04 -12.63 -22.14
CA VAL A 13 1.67 -12.44 -21.66
C VAL A 13 1.09 -13.81 -21.34
N ILE A 14 0.59 -13.98 -20.13
CA ILE A 14 0.02 -15.22 -19.63
C ILE A 14 -1.43 -14.94 -19.26
N GLU A 15 -2.38 -15.61 -19.91
CA GLU A 15 -3.79 -15.48 -19.63
C GLU A 15 -4.25 -16.59 -18.68
N LYS A 16 -4.97 -16.19 -17.65
CA LYS A 16 -5.59 -17.09 -16.66
C LYS A 16 -6.83 -16.43 -16.13
N ASP A 17 -7.88 -17.18 -15.91
CA ASP A 17 -9.04 -16.71 -15.16
C ASP A 17 -8.65 -16.54 -13.68
N VAL A 18 -8.92 -15.35 -13.16
CA VAL A 18 -8.57 -14.96 -11.77
C VAL A 18 -9.84 -14.44 -11.10
N PRO A 19 -10.67 -15.33 -10.56
CA PRO A 19 -11.96 -14.96 -9.97
C PRO A 19 -11.80 -14.19 -8.65
N GLU A 20 -10.65 -14.34 -7.96
CA GLU A 20 -10.41 -13.72 -6.65
C GLU A 20 -8.91 -13.42 -6.41
N HIS A 21 -8.65 -12.60 -5.37
CA HIS A 21 -7.30 -12.13 -5.05
C HIS A 21 -6.32 -13.26 -4.69
N THR A 22 -6.75 -14.27 -3.93
CA THR A 22 -5.88 -15.41 -3.56
C THR A 22 -5.40 -16.16 -4.78
N THR A 23 -6.29 -16.43 -5.74
CA THR A 23 -5.94 -17.04 -7.03
C THR A 23 -4.97 -16.15 -7.81
N GLY A 24 -5.16 -14.83 -7.75
CA GLY A 24 -4.27 -13.86 -8.38
C GLY A 24 -2.86 -13.87 -7.78
N VAL A 25 -2.74 -13.86 -6.47
CA VAL A 25 -1.44 -13.94 -5.76
C VAL A 25 -0.75 -15.27 -6.05
N GLN A 26 -1.48 -16.40 -6.00
CA GLN A 26 -0.94 -17.69 -6.37
C GLN A 26 -0.41 -17.70 -7.81
N PHE A 27 -1.18 -17.12 -8.75
CA PHE A 27 -0.76 -17.03 -10.15
C PHE A 27 0.53 -16.21 -10.33
N ILE A 28 0.70 -15.13 -9.56
CA ILE A 28 1.95 -14.36 -9.54
C ILE A 28 3.11 -15.24 -9.03
N PHE A 29 2.92 -15.97 -7.94
CA PHE A 29 3.96 -16.83 -7.37
C PHE A 29 4.33 -17.98 -8.29
N ASP A 30 3.35 -18.64 -8.92
CA ASP A 30 3.58 -19.67 -9.92
C ASP A 30 4.38 -19.13 -11.12
N THR A 31 4.11 -17.89 -11.51
CA THR A 31 4.83 -17.20 -12.59
C THR A 31 6.27 -16.87 -12.18
N LEU A 32 6.47 -16.36 -10.97
CA LEU A 32 7.79 -16.01 -10.45
C LEU A 32 8.71 -17.21 -10.29
N THR A 33 8.16 -18.39 -9.97
CA THR A 33 8.93 -19.64 -9.77
C THR A 33 8.91 -20.56 -10.99
N ASN A 34 8.39 -20.11 -12.12
CA ASN A 34 8.33 -20.92 -13.33
C ASN A 34 9.73 -21.32 -13.81
N ALA A 35 9.93 -22.60 -14.13
CA ALA A 35 11.25 -23.14 -14.48
C ALA A 35 11.86 -22.55 -15.77
N GLU A 36 11.03 -22.06 -16.68
CA GLU A 36 11.48 -21.53 -17.98
C GLU A 36 11.78 -20.01 -17.93
N TYR A 37 10.94 -19.26 -17.23
CA TYR A 37 10.98 -17.79 -17.26
C TYR A 37 10.81 -17.12 -15.88
N GLY A 38 10.80 -17.90 -14.81
CA GLY A 38 10.67 -17.37 -13.46
C GLY A 38 11.86 -16.51 -13.05
N ALA A 39 11.61 -15.55 -12.17
CA ALA A 39 12.62 -14.65 -11.65
C ALA A 39 13.33 -15.19 -10.40
N VAL A 40 12.75 -16.18 -9.73
CA VAL A 40 13.27 -16.83 -8.53
C VAL A 40 13.18 -18.35 -8.69
N SER A 41 14.11 -19.08 -8.11
CA SER A 41 14.15 -20.55 -8.20
C SER A 41 13.08 -21.20 -7.31
N ASN A 42 12.75 -20.54 -6.19
CA ASN A 42 11.71 -21.01 -5.26
C ASN A 42 11.21 -19.84 -4.39
N LEU A 43 10.07 -20.01 -3.72
CA LEU A 43 9.45 -18.99 -2.90
C LEU A 43 10.26 -18.62 -1.63
N HIS A 44 11.19 -19.46 -1.17
CA HIS A 44 12.05 -19.13 -0.02
C HIS A 44 13.06 -18.00 -0.30
N GLU A 45 13.24 -17.64 -1.57
CA GLU A 45 14.04 -16.46 -1.94
C GLU A 45 13.31 -15.14 -1.63
N ILE A 46 11.97 -15.15 -1.49
CA ILE A 46 11.18 -14.00 -1.09
C ILE A 46 11.39 -13.77 0.41
N LYS A 47 12.00 -12.65 0.78
CA LYS A 47 12.39 -12.35 2.17
C LYS A 47 11.42 -11.42 2.89
N ALA A 48 10.60 -10.68 2.17
CA ALA A 48 9.57 -9.81 2.73
C ALA A 48 8.51 -9.48 1.68
N VAL A 49 7.31 -9.12 2.13
CA VAL A 49 6.23 -8.63 1.27
C VAL A 49 5.74 -7.28 1.76
N GLY A 50 5.73 -6.29 0.88
CA GLY A 50 5.16 -4.97 1.14
C GLY A 50 3.74 -4.87 0.58
N HIS A 51 2.80 -4.41 1.40
CA HIS A 51 1.43 -4.15 1.01
C HIS A 51 1.12 -2.65 1.03
N ARG A 52 0.64 -2.12 -0.08
CA ARG A 52 -0.04 -0.83 -0.05
C ARG A 52 -1.40 -1.04 0.59
N VAL A 53 -1.67 -0.33 1.69
CA VAL A 53 -2.96 -0.32 2.38
C VAL A 53 -3.52 1.10 2.31
N LEU A 54 -4.77 1.25 1.89
CA LEU A 54 -5.33 2.59 1.73
C LEU A 54 -5.41 3.31 3.07
N HIS A 55 -6.19 2.81 4.01
CA HIS A 55 -6.59 3.55 5.20
C HIS A 55 -6.05 2.91 6.47
N GLY A 56 -5.21 3.66 7.18
CA GLY A 56 -4.69 3.28 8.50
C GLY A 56 -5.31 4.07 9.67
N GLY A 57 -6.39 4.83 9.41
CA GLY A 57 -7.01 5.68 10.41
C GLY A 57 -6.03 6.73 10.94
N THR A 58 -6.11 6.97 12.22
CA THR A 58 -5.17 7.81 12.97
C THR A 58 -4.08 6.99 13.69
N LYS A 59 -4.11 5.66 13.53
CA LYS A 59 -3.26 4.73 14.29
C LYS A 59 -1.84 4.62 13.74
N PHE A 60 -1.65 4.87 12.44
CA PHE A 60 -0.36 4.64 11.79
C PHE A 60 0.17 5.91 11.13
N SER A 61 1.35 6.35 11.54
CA SER A 61 2.12 7.46 10.95
C SER A 61 3.32 6.99 10.12
N GLY A 62 3.49 5.68 9.95
CA GLY A 62 4.58 5.06 9.19
C GLY A 62 4.22 3.66 8.73
N SER A 63 5.18 2.99 8.10
CA SER A 63 5.07 1.58 7.74
C SER A 63 5.25 0.71 8.97
N VAL A 64 4.50 -0.39 9.05
CA VAL A 64 4.54 -1.32 10.20
C VAL A 64 4.59 -2.77 9.74
N LEU A 65 5.21 -3.64 10.55
CA LEU A 65 5.07 -5.09 10.39
C LEU A 65 3.62 -5.48 10.65
N ILE A 66 3.09 -6.35 9.81
CA ILE A 66 1.72 -6.82 9.93
C ILE A 66 1.68 -7.94 10.97
N ASP A 67 0.89 -7.72 12.00
CA ASP A 67 0.46 -8.67 13.02
C ASP A 67 -1.07 -8.62 13.16
N ASP A 68 -1.62 -9.40 14.07
CA ASP A 68 -3.08 -9.45 14.31
C ASP A 68 -3.63 -8.10 14.76
N ALA A 69 -2.87 -7.30 15.49
CA ALA A 69 -3.29 -5.97 15.94
C ALA A 69 -3.36 -4.99 14.77
N VAL A 70 -2.41 -5.07 13.83
CA VAL A 70 -2.43 -4.26 12.60
C VAL A 70 -3.61 -4.68 11.71
N ILE A 71 -3.85 -5.98 11.56
CA ILE A 71 -5.00 -6.49 10.79
C ILE A 71 -6.31 -5.95 11.37
N ALA A 72 -6.52 -6.09 12.69
CA ALA A 72 -7.72 -5.58 13.35
C ALA A 72 -7.90 -4.06 13.15
N ALA A 73 -6.81 -3.30 13.21
CA ALA A 73 -6.86 -1.86 12.97
C ALA A 73 -7.20 -1.50 11.51
N VAL A 74 -6.77 -2.31 10.54
CA VAL A 74 -7.14 -2.15 9.12
C VAL A 74 -8.61 -2.52 8.90
N GLU A 75 -9.10 -3.54 9.58
CA GLU A 75 -10.52 -3.95 9.56
C GLU A 75 -11.44 -2.85 10.09
N GLU A 76 -11.09 -2.22 11.24
CA GLU A 76 -11.82 -1.08 11.79
C GLU A 76 -11.90 0.12 10.81
N CYS A 77 -10.94 0.24 9.91
CA CYS A 77 -10.92 1.29 8.90
C CYS A 77 -11.68 0.92 7.60
N CYS A 78 -12.33 -0.25 7.51
CA CYS A 78 -13.06 -0.64 6.32
C CYS A 78 -14.21 0.30 5.98
N ASP A 79 -14.90 0.86 6.97
CA ASP A 79 -15.97 1.84 6.74
C ASP A 79 -15.45 3.17 6.18
N LEU A 80 -14.19 3.53 6.48
CA LEU A 80 -13.52 4.71 5.93
C LEU A 80 -12.93 4.49 4.53
N GLY A 81 -12.68 3.22 4.17
CA GLY A 81 -12.12 2.83 2.87
C GLY A 81 -12.79 1.58 2.28
N PRO A 82 -14.13 1.57 2.06
CA PRO A 82 -14.90 0.36 1.76
C PRO A 82 -14.54 -0.28 0.42
N LEU A 83 -14.02 0.48 -0.53
CA LEU A 83 -13.61 -0.04 -1.84
C LEU A 83 -12.19 -0.64 -1.84
N HIS A 84 -11.38 -0.34 -0.82
CA HIS A 84 -9.95 -0.67 -0.82
C HIS A 84 -9.53 -1.56 0.35
N ASN A 85 -9.85 -1.18 1.60
CA ASN A 85 -9.37 -1.91 2.77
C ASN A 85 -9.77 -3.39 2.76
N PRO A 86 -11.02 -3.78 2.43
CA PRO A 86 -11.38 -5.20 2.34
C PRO A 86 -10.57 -5.96 1.28
N ALA A 87 -10.24 -5.32 0.15
CA ALA A 87 -9.41 -5.93 -0.88
C ALA A 87 -7.93 -6.03 -0.44
N ASN A 88 -7.42 -5.01 0.28
CA ASN A 88 -6.09 -5.04 0.85
C ASN A 88 -5.94 -6.19 1.86
N LEU A 89 -6.91 -6.39 2.75
CA LEU A 89 -6.94 -7.52 3.68
C LEU A 89 -6.92 -8.87 2.97
N LYS A 90 -7.69 -9.05 1.90
CA LYS A 90 -7.64 -10.27 1.08
C LYS A 90 -6.24 -10.55 0.53
N GLY A 91 -5.52 -9.52 0.10
CA GLY A 91 -4.14 -9.64 -0.34
C GLY A 91 -3.20 -10.08 0.80
N ILE A 92 -3.35 -9.50 1.99
CA ILE A 92 -2.58 -9.84 3.19
C ILE A 92 -2.83 -11.31 3.57
N TYR A 93 -4.09 -11.72 3.69
CA TYR A 93 -4.45 -13.11 4.01
C TYR A 93 -3.98 -14.12 2.98
N ALA A 94 -4.02 -13.76 1.68
CA ALA A 94 -3.49 -14.62 0.63
C ALA A 94 -2.00 -14.88 0.81
N VAL A 95 -1.23 -13.84 1.12
CA VAL A 95 0.22 -13.96 1.39
C VAL A 95 0.48 -14.74 2.67
N GLN A 96 -0.25 -14.49 3.77
CA GLN A 96 -0.12 -15.28 5.00
C GLN A 96 -0.31 -16.78 4.77
N LYS A 97 -1.29 -17.13 3.93
CA LYS A 97 -1.56 -18.53 3.58
C LYS A 97 -0.45 -19.16 2.74
N LEU A 98 0.13 -18.43 1.80
CA LEU A 98 1.09 -18.95 0.82
C LEU A 98 2.54 -18.85 1.30
N LEU A 99 2.84 -17.86 2.13
CA LEU A 99 4.17 -17.56 2.66
C LEU A 99 4.09 -17.26 4.17
N PRO A 100 3.69 -18.22 5.02
CA PRO A 100 3.42 -17.97 6.44
C PRO A 100 4.63 -17.48 7.24
N GLU A 101 5.85 -17.82 6.83
CA GLU A 101 7.09 -17.44 7.52
C GLU A 101 7.69 -16.11 7.02
N VAL A 102 7.11 -15.51 5.96
CA VAL A 102 7.68 -14.31 5.36
C VAL A 102 7.07 -13.08 6.00
N PRO A 103 7.88 -12.16 6.55
CA PRO A 103 7.39 -10.94 7.15
C PRO A 103 6.66 -10.07 6.12
N GLN A 104 5.53 -9.53 6.52
CA GLN A 104 4.72 -8.63 5.73
C GLN A 104 4.71 -7.23 6.34
N VAL A 105 4.74 -6.20 5.50
CA VAL A 105 4.77 -4.79 5.93
C VAL A 105 3.58 -4.05 5.30
N ALA A 106 2.80 -3.36 6.12
CA ALA A 106 1.78 -2.44 5.65
C ALA A 106 2.36 -1.03 5.45
N VAL A 107 2.08 -0.44 4.29
CA VAL A 107 2.43 0.93 3.92
C VAL A 107 1.14 1.68 3.65
N PHE A 108 0.78 2.62 4.52
CA PHE A 108 -0.51 3.29 4.48
C PHE A 108 -0.49 4.57 3.65
N ASP A 109 -1.48 4.75 2.79
CA ASP A 109 -1.66 5.97 2.00
C ASP A 109 -1.90 7.21 2.90
N THR A 110 -2.49 7.00 4.07
CA THR A 110 -2.80 8.05 5.04
C THR A 110 -1.63 8.45 5.93
N ALA A 111 -0.58 7.62 6.04
CA ALA A 111 0.49 7.79 7.03
C ALA A 111 1.29 9.09 6.85
N PHE A 112 1.63 9.47 5.62
CA PHE A 112 2.38 10.69 5.32
C PHE A 112 1.65 11.97 5.76
N HIS A 113 0.32 11.94 5.77
CA HIS A 113 -0.54 13.08 6.09
C HIS A 113 -0.88 13.20 7.59
N GLN A 114 -0.36 12.31 8.44
CA GLN A 114 -0.66 12.35 9.89
C GLN A 114 -0.03 13.54 10.62
N THR A 115 0.88 14.26 9.98
CA THR A 115 1.47 15.49 10.52
C THR A 115 0.62 16.75 10.30
N MET A 116 -0.55 16.65 9.63
CA MET A 116 -1.46 17.76 9.49
C MET A 116 -1.95 18.24 10.87
N PRO A 117 -1.93 19.55 11.15
CA PRO A 117 -2.49 20.08 12.39
C PRO A 117 -4.03 20.02 12.38
N ASP A 118 -4.63 20.06 13.57
CA ASP A 118 -6.07 19.91 13.77
C ASP A 118 -6.92 20.89 12.94
N TYR A 119 -6.53 22.16 12.86
CA TYR A 119 -7.21 23.15 12.03
C TYR A 119 -7.18 22.82 10.52
N ALA A 120 -6.29 21.96 10.08
CA ALA A 120 -6.18 21.55 8.67
C ALA A 120 -6.94 20.25 8.37
N TYR A 121 -7.09 19.35 9.34
CA TYR A 121 -7.79 18.10 9.11
C TYR A 121 -9.24 18.06 9.62
N LEU A 122 -9.61 18.90 10.60
CA LEU A 122 -10.99 18.94 11.09
C LEU A 122 -11.91 19.65 10.08
N TYR A 123 -13.10 19.11 9.90
CA TYR A 123 -14.15 19.77 9.12
C TYR A 123 -15.00 20.67 10.02
N PRO A 124 -15.58 21.77 9.47
CA PRO A 124 -16.46 22.68 10.22
C PRO A 124 -17.87 22.07 10.41
N ILE A 125 -17.92 20.92 11.06
CA ILE A 125 -19.14 20.18 11.43
C ILE A 125 -19.06 19.85 12.92
N PRO A 126 -20.12 19.36 13.58
CA PRO A 126 -20.05 18.99 14.99
C PRO A 126 -18.87 18.06 15.31
N TYR A 127 -18.04 18.44 16.28
CA TYR A 127 -16.81 17.73 16.63
C TYR A 127 -17.04 16.26 17.03
N SER A 128 -18.26 15.96 17.55
CA SER A 128 -18.68 14.59 17.87
C SER A 128 -18.61 13.61 16.69
N TYR A 129 -18.66 14.09 15.45
CA TYR A 129 -18.48 13.22 14.28
C TYR A 129 -17.02 12.76 14.14
N PHE A 130 -16.08 13.62 14.47
CA PHE A 130 -14.67 13.21 14.54
C PHE A 130 -14.44 12.20 15.69
N GLU A 131 -14.93 12.53 16.89
CA GLU A 131 -14.74 11.69 18.08
C GLU A 131 -15.36 10.28 17.90
N LYS A 132 -16.58 10.23 17.36
CA LYS A 132 -17.35 8.99 17.29
C LYS A 132 -17.04 8.15 16.04
N TYR A 133 -16.78 8.80 14.92
CA TYR A 133 -16.69 8.13 13.62
C TYR A 133 -15.35 8.36 12.91
N GLY A 134 -14.44 9.12 13.49
CA GLY A 134 -13.17 9.46 12.87
C GLY A 134 -13.29 10.32 11.61
N ILE A 135 -14.40 11.09 11.47
CA ILE A 135 -14.64 11.92 10.29
C ILE A 135 -13.73 13.15 10.31
N ARG A 136 -12.74 13.12 9.44
CA ARG A 136 -11.75 14.19 9.26
C ARG A 136 -11.14 14.07 7.85
N ARG A 137 -10.32 15.06 7.47
CA ARG A 137 -9.43 14.92 6.30
C ARG A 137 -8.26 14.01 6.66
N TYR A 138 -8.03 12.99 5.86
CA TYR A 138 -6.89 12.08 6.02
C TYR A 138 -5.78 12.35 5.00
N GLY A 139 -6.13 12.56 3.74
CA GLY A 139 -5.22 12.58 2.61
C GLY A 139 -4.82 11.16 2.20
N PHE A 140 -4.62 10.96 0.89
CA PHE A 140 -4.28 9.68 0.29
C PHE A 140 -3.06 9.82 -0.63
N HIS A 141 -2.62 8.71 -1.22
CA HIS A 141 -1.41 8.64 -2.04
C HIS A 141 -0.16 9.14 -1.30
N GLY A 142 -0.13 8.99 0.02
CA GLY A 142 0.94 9.51 0.88
C GLY A 142 2.33 8.99 0.50
N THR A 143 2.44 7.74 0.07
CA THR A 143 3.70 7.17 -0.42
C THR A 143 4.21 7.92 -1.65
N SER A 144 3.33 8.25 -2.59
CA SER A 144 3.67 9.05 -3.77
C SER A 144 4.11 10.46 -3.40
N HIS A 145 3.34 11.16 -2.59
CA HIS A 145 3.66 12.53 -2.17
C HIS A 145 4.97 12.59 -1.39
N ARG A 146 5.21 11.65 -0.48
CA ARG A 146 6.47 11.53 0.26
C ARG A 146 7.65 11.28 -0.67
N TYR A 147 7.53 10.36 -1.60
CA TYR A 147 8.59 10.03 -2.54
C TYR A 147 8.91 11.22 -3.46
N VAL A 148 7.90 11.81 -4.09
CA VAL A 148 8.09 12.91 -5.05
C VAL A 148 8.65 14.15 -4.37
N SER A 149 8.16 14.50 -3.17
CA SER A 149 8.67 15.65 -2.41
C SER A 149 10.14 15.48 -2.00
N LYS A 150 10.55 14.26 -1.64
CA LYS A 150 11.96 13.96 -1.37
C LYS A 150 12.77 14.00 -2.67
N ARG A 151 12.26 13.34 -3.71
CA ARG A 151 13.00 13.17 -4.97
C ARG A 151 13.28 14.48 -5.70
N VAL A 152 12.35 15.44 -5.66
CA VAL A 152 12.58 16.77 -6.26
C VAL A 152 13.70 17.53 -5.55
N CYS A 153 13.82 17.41 -4.23
CA CYS A 153 14.90 18.01 -3.47
C CYS A 153 16.27 17.41 -3.88
N GLU A 154 16.33 16.09 -3.98
CA GLU A 154 17.54 15.40 -4.48
C GLU A 154 17.89 15.84 -5.90
N PHE A 155 16.90 15.90 -6.79
CA PHE A 155 17.09 16.28 -8.19
C PHE A 155 17.60 17.71 -8.34
N LEU A 156 17.07 18.64 -7.53
CA LEU A 156 17.47 20.05 -7.53
C LEU A 156 18.70 20.35 -6.65
N ASN A 157 19.20 19.34 -5.92
CA ASN A 157 20.28 19.47 -4.93
C ASN A 157 19.98 20.56 -3.88
N ILE A 158 18.76 20.58 -3.34
CA ILE A 158 18.32 21.47 -2.27
C ILE A 158 17.96 20.66 -1.01
N PRO A 159 18.08 21.25 0.20
CA PRO A 159 17.66 20.55 1.42
C PRO A 159 16.14 20.32 1.43
N GLN A 160 15.71 19.16 1.92
CA GLN A 160 14.29 18.88 2.11
C GLN A 160 13.73 19.70 3.28
N GLU A 161 14.50 19.84 4.35
CA GLU A 161 14.13 20.64 5.51
C GLU A 161 14.05 22.13 5.13
N GLY A 162 12.97 22.78 5.54
CA GLY A 162 12.68 24.18 5.21
C GLY A 162 12.22 24.45 3.78
N SER A 163 12.27 23.48 2.88
CA SER A 163 11.73 23.61 1.52
C SER A 163 10.21 23.61 1.52
N ARG A 164 9.62 24.48 0.66
CA ARG A 164 8.19 24.54 0.42
C ARG A 164 7.87 23.96 -0.95
N ILE A 165 7.27 22.77 -0.97
CA ILE A 165 7.09 21.97 -2.20
C ILE A 165 5.61 21.68 -2.38
N ILE A 166 5.13 21.82 -3.61
CA ILE A 166 3.80 21.35 -4.03
C ILE A 166 4.00 20.12 -4.89
N THR A 167 3.37 19.03 -4.50
CA THR A 167 3.34 17.79 -5.28
C THR A 167 1.94 17.53 -5.81
N CYS A 168 1.83 17.18 -7.09
CA CYS A 168 0.56 16.85 -7.73
C CYS A 168 0.56 15.35 -8.10
N HIS A 169 -0.44 14.62 -7.61
CA HIS A 169 -0.72 13.26 -8.04
C HIS A 169 -2.05 13.29 -8.78
N ILE A 170 -2.01 13.18 -10.12
CA ILE A 170 -3.15 13.32 -11.01
C ILE A 170 -3.33 12.03 -11.79
N GLY A 171 -4.41 11.31 -11.53
CA GLY A 171 -4.73 10.02 -12.12
C GLY A 171 -6.22 9.71 -11.97
N ASN A 172 -6.55 8.43 -11.94
CA ASN A 172 -7.95 7.97 -11.76
C ASN A 172 -8.43 7.99 -10.29
N GLY A 173 -7.58 8.28 -9.38
CA GLY A 173 -7.96 8.30 -7.97
C GLY A 173 -7.01 9.07 -7.15
#